data_68057cd03b26c1485a2807ea9b2eba91
#
_entry.id   68057cd03b26c1485a2807ea9b2eba91
#
_cell.length_a   1.000
_cell.length_b   1.000
_cell.length_c   1.000
_cell.angle_alpha   90.00
_cell.angle_beta   90.00
_cell.angle_gamma   90.00
#
_symmetry.space_group_name_H-M   'P 1'
#
loop_
_entity.id
_entity.type
_entity.pdbx_description
1 polymer ?
#
loop_
_entity_poly.entity_id
_entity_poly.type
_entity_poly.pdbx_seq_one_letter_code
_entity_poly.pdbx_strand_id
1 'polypeptide(L)'
;MSRLTKVLVVGGGTAGWLTACYLARAMNSAAPDAVHVELVESPNIRLLGVGEATFPSIRGTLAAIGLDERRFLVGATATFKQGIQYVHWVRPPGTPGADRFFHPFNTPSRRPGSPELLPYW
;
A
#
# COMPACT_ATOMS: atom_id res chain seq x y z
N MET A 1 -1.49 0.93 -36.89
CA MET A 1 -1.72 1.28 -35.48
C MET A 1 -0.54 2.12 -35.00
N SER A 2 -0.77 3.31 -34.45
CA SER A 2 0.28 4.15 -33.88
C SER A 2 0.82 3.48 -32.62
N ARG A 3 2.16 3.41 -32.50
CA ARG A 3 2.82 2.88 -31.33
C ARG A 3 2.71 3.90 -30.18
N LEU A 4 2.35 3.44 -28.97
CA LEU A 4 2.40 4.27 -27.76
C LEU A 4 3.86 4.58 -27.42
N THR A 5 4.21 5.87 -27.36
CA THR A 5 5.57 6.34 -27.03
C THR A 5 5.62 7.18 -25.76
N LYS A 6 4.49 7.67 -25.30
CA LYS A 6 4.42 8.54 -24.12
C LYS A 6 3.16 8.26 -23.28
N VAL A 7 3.32 8.29 -21.97
CA VAL A 7 2.25 8.22 -20.96
C VAL A 7 2.40 9.40 -20.01
N LEU A 8 1.32 10.10 -19.75
CA LEU A 8 1.26 11.17 -18.76
C LEU A 8 0.41 10.72 -17.58
N VAL A 9 1.00 10.74 -16.39
CA VAL A 9 0.31 10.53 -15.11
C VAL A 9 0.06 11.88 -14.47
N VAL A 10 -1.20 12.20 -14.19
CA VAL A 10 -1.59 13.45 -13.56
C VAL A 10 -1.94 13.21 -12.10
N GLY A 11 -1.19 13.84 -11.20
CA GLY A 11 -1.35 13.74 -9.75
C GLY A 11 -0.14 13.12 -9.08
N GLY A 12 0.51 13.86 -8.18
CA GLY A 12 1.75 13.49 -7.47
C GLY A 12 1.53 12.86 -6.10
N GLY A 13 0.33 12.35 -5.81
CA GLY A 13 0.09 11.57 -4.60
C GLY A 13 0.70 10.16 -4.69
N THR A 14 0.61 9.40 -3.59
CA THR A 14 1.14 8.02 -3.49
C THR A 14 0.69 7.14 -4.67
N ALA A 15 -0.59 7.21 -5.04
CA ALA A 15 -1.12 6.44 -6.17
C ALA A 15 -0.48 6.85 -7.51
N GLY A 16 -0.30 8.16 -7.75
CA GLY A 16 0.32 8.67 -8.97
C GLY A 16 1.76 8.21 -9.11
N TRP A 17 2.56 8.36 -8.07
CA TRP A 17 3.96 7.93 -8.07
C TRP A 17 4.11 6.43 -8.24
N LEU A 18 3.32 5.60 -7.51
CA LEU A 18 3.34 4.14 -7.68
C LEU A 18 2.93 3.73 -9.10
N THR A 19 1.90 4.39 -9.66
CA THR A 19 1.45 4.15 -11.04
C THR A 19 2.54 4.50 -12.05
N ALA A 20 3.16 5.66 -11.92
CA ALA A 20 4.22 6.10 -12.84
C ALA A 20 5.42 5.15 -12.79
N CYS A 21 5.88 4.76 -11.60
CA CYS A 21 6.97 3.82 -11.45
C CYS A 21 6.64 2.44 -12.03
N TYR A 22 5.42 1.94 -11.77
CA TYR A 22 4.99 0.65 -12.29
C TYR A 22 4.92 0.64 -13.83
N LEU A 23 4.30 1.67 -14.42
CA LEU A 23 4.21 1.82 -15.87
C LEU A 23 5.59 1.96 -16.51
N ALA A 24 6.46 2.80 -15.95
CA ALA A 24 7.82 2.96 -16.46
C ALA A 24 8.57 1.63 -16.47
N ARG A 25 8.43 0.81 -15.43
CA ARG A 25 9.10 -0.49 -15.36
C ARG A 25 8.46 -1.53 -16.28
N ALA A 26 7.12 -1.62 -16.27
CA ALA A 26 6.40 -2.63 -17.04
C ALA A 26 6.51 -2.40 -18.56
N MET A 27 6.40 -1.14 -18.99
CA MET A 27 6.41 -0.79 -20.42
C MET A 27 7.81 -0.79 -21.03
N ASN A 28 8.85 -0.70 -20.21
CA ASN A 28 10.25 -0.69 -20.65
C ASN A 28 11.02 -1.97 -20.27
N SER A 29 10.33 -3.02 -19.87
CA SER A 29 10.96 -4.30 -19.47
C SER A 29 11.67 -5.01 -20.63
N ALA A 30 11.08 -4.94 -21.84
CA ALA A 30 11.63 -5.61 -23.03
C ALA A 30 12.54 -4.69 -23.89
N ALA A 31 12.32 -3.38 -23.83
CA ALA A 31 13.09 -2.38 -24.55
C ALA A 31 13.22 -1.13 -23.70
N PRO A 32 14.38 -0.85 -23.10
CA PRO A 32 14.59 0.37 -22.31
C PRO A 32 14.21 1.61 -23.10
N ASP A 33 13.57 2.57 -22.42
CA ASP A 33 13.14 3.87 -22.96
C ASP A 33 12.18 3.79 -24.16
N ALA A 34 11.51 2.64 -24.35
CA ALA A 34 10.53 2.47 -25.42
C ALA A 34 9.27 3.34 -25.21
N VAL A 35 8.91 3.59 -23.95
CA VAL A 35 7.77 4.44 -23.55
C VAL A 35 8.24 5.45 -22.53
N HIS A 36 8.06 6.73 -22.83
CA HIS A 36 8.36 7.80 -21.90
C HIS A 36 7.18 8.00 -20.92
N VAL A 37 7.42 7.86 -19.63
CA VAL A 37 6.41 8.08 -18.58
C VAL A 37 6.73 9.38 -17.86
N GLU A 38 5.80 10.32 -17.93
CA GLU A 38 5.87 11.60 -17.22
C GLU A 38 4.85 11.65 -16.09
N LEU A 39 5.19 12.31 -14.99
CA LEU A 39 4.27 12.63 -13.92
C LEU A 39 4.20 14.15 -13.75
N VAL A 40 2.97 14.66 -13.66
CA VAL A 40 2.69 16.08 -13.41
C VAL A 40 1.94 16.21 -12.09
N GLU A 41 2.45 17.06 -11.21
CA GLU A 41 1.78 17.41 -9.97
C GLU A 41 1.69 18.93 -9.79
N SER A 42 0.72 19.37 -8.99
CA SER A 42 0.55 20.78 -8.68
C SER A 42 1.47 21.18 -7.52
N PRO A 43 2.24 22.24 -7.66
CA PRO A 43 3.04 22.76 -6.55
C PRO A 43 2.20 23.37 -5.41
N ASN A 44 0.93 23.65 -5.68
CA ASN A 44 0.02 24.32 -4.73
C ASN A 44 -0.90 23.34 -3.99
N ILE A 45 -1.00 22.07 -4.42
CA ILE A 45 -1.81 21.05 -3.77
C ILE A 45 -0.90 20.20 -2.90
N ARG A 46 -1.03 20.34 -1.59
CA ARG A 46 -0.29 19.51 -0.64
C ARG A 46 -0.84 18.09 -0.62
N LEU A 47 0.04 17.13 -0.36
CA LEU A 47 -0.39 15.76 -0.03
C LEU A 47 -1.33 15.80 1.18
N LEU A 48 -2.52 15.25 1.02
CA LEU A 48 -3.45 15.02 2.12
C LEU A 48 -2.95 13.83 2.95
N GLY A 49 -2.08 14.13 3.90
CA GLY A 49 -1.57 13.13 4.84
C GLY A 49 -2.55 12.93 5.99
N VAL A 50 -3.51 12.03 5.80
CA VAL A 50 -4.48 11.65 6.86
C VAL A 50 -4.15 10.30 7.49
N GLY A 51 -2.99 9.74 7.19
CA GLY A 51 -2.58 8.38 7.48
C GLY A 51 -2.86 7.46 6.30
N GLU A 52 -1.82 6.82 5.80
CA GLU A 52 -1.91 5.89 4.69
C GLU A 52 -1.62 4.47 5.17
N ALA A 53 -2.43 3.53 4.73
CA ALA A 53 -2.19 2.12 4.96
C ALA A 53 -2.28 1.35 3.65
N THR A 54 -1.40 0.39 3.50
CA THR A 54 -1.35 -0.47 2.32
C THR A 54 -1.91 -1.85 2.60
N PHE A 55 -2.27 -2.57 1.54
CA PHE A 55 -2.62 -3.99 1.60
C PHE A 55 -1.38 -4.86 1.38
N PRO A 56 -1.42 -6.15 1.71
CA PRO A 56 -0.30 -7.08 1.50
C PRO A 56 0.24 -7.12 0.07
N SER A 57 -0.59 -6.79 -0.93
CA SER A 57 -0.20 -6.69 -2.34
C SER A 57 0.87 -5.62 -2.61
N ILE A 58 1.09 -4.66 -1.71
CA ILE A 58 2.13 -3.63 -1.87
C ILE A 58 3.52 -4.26 -2.07
N ARG A 59 3.80 -5.39 -1.41
CA ARG A 59 5.09 -6.08 -1.56
C ARG A 59 5.34 -6.53 -3.00
N GLY A 60 4.30 -7.04 -3.66
CA GLY A 60 4.37 -7.39 -5.08
C GLY A 60 4.60 -6.16 -5.97
N THR A 61 3.96 -5.04 -5.65
CA THR A 61 4.15 -3.77 -6.37
C THR A 61 5.57 -3.24 -6.19
N LEU A 62 6.10 -3.24 -4.96
CA LEU A 62 7.47 -2.81 -4.68
C LEU A 62 8.49 -3.68 -5.44
N ALA A 63 8.31 -5.00 -5.43
CA ALA A 63 9.15 -5.91 -6.19
C ALA A 63 9.08 -5.65 -7.70
N ALA A 64 7.88 -5.42 -8.23
CA ALA A 64 7.66 -5.13 -9.66
C ALA A 64 8.35 -3.85 -10.10
N ILE A 65 8.37 -2.80 -9.28
CA ILE A 65 9.07 -1.55 -9.58
C ILE A 65 10.56 -1.59 -9.23
N GLY A 66 11.04 -2.67 -8.62
CA GLY A 66 12.44 -2.83 -8.23
C GLY A 66 12.83 -2.05 -6.98
N LEU A 67 11.87 -1.71 -6.13
CA LEU A 67 12.11 -1.03 -4.86
C LEU A 67 12.24 -2.04 -3.72
N ASP A 68 13.38 -2.02 -3.05
CA ASP A 68 13.64 -2.86 -1.88
C ASP A 68 12.72 -2.50 -0.70
N GLU A 69 12.11 -3.51 -0.06
CA GLU A 69 11.15 -3.31 1.03
C GLU A 69 11.76 -2.52 2.21
N ARG A 70 13.01 -2.80 2.56
CA ARG A 70 13.69 -2.07 3.65
C ARG A 70 13.88 -0.60 3.31
N ARG A 71 14.29 -0.32 2.07
CA ARG A 71 14.43 1.08 1.60
C ARG A 71 13.10 1.80 1.61
N PHE A 72 12.03 1.12 1.23
CA PHE A 72 10.67 1.66 1.30
C PHE A 72 10.27 1.97 2.74
N LEU A 73 10.42 1.01 3.67
CA LEU A 73 10.05 1.19 5.08
C LEU A 73 10.81 2.36 5.72
N VAL A 74 12.10 2.45 5.48
CA VAL A 74 12.93 3.55 6.02
C VAL A 74 12.56 4.88 5.38
N GLY A 75 12.47 4.94 4.05
CA GLY A 75 12.20 6.18 3.32
C GLY A 75 10.81 6.75 3.54
N ALA A 76 9.82 5.89 3.74
CA ALA A 76 8.44 6.28 4.02
C ALA A 76 8.14 6.40 5.52
N THR A 77 9.11 6.12 6.40
CA THR A 77 8.90 6.04 7.86
C THR A 77 7.72 5.12 8.19
N ALA A 78 7.64 4.01 7.46
CA ALA A 78 6.51 3.08 7.53
C ALA A 78 6.73 2.00 8.59
N THR A 79 5.63 1.47 9.10
CA THR A 79 5.61 0.34 10.05
C THR A 79 4.67 -0.75 9.56
N PHE A 80 4.80 -1.93 10.14
CA PHE A 80 3.91 -3.04 9.82
C PHE A 80 2.54 -2.84 10.46
N LYS A 81 1.50 -3.08 9.65
CA LYS A 81 0.12 -3.08 10.09
C LYS A 81 -0.34 -4.53 10.27
N GLN A 82 -0.77 -4.88 11.47
CA GLN A 82 -1.19 -6.25 11.81
C GLN A 82 -2.67 -6.50 11.56
N GLY A 83 -3.49 -5.46 11.66
CA GLY A 83 -4.93 -5.56 11.49
C GLY A 83 -5.63 -4.24 11.74
N ILE A 84 -6.95 -4.30 11.87
CA ILE A 84 -7.82 -3.16 12.19
C ILE A 84 -8.63 -3.49 13.44
N GLN A 85 -8.59 -2.61 14.41
CA GLN A 85 -9.52 -2.68 15.54
C GLN A 85 -10.72 -1.79 15.24
N TYR A 86 -11.90 -2.38 15.23
CA TYR A 86 -13.16 -1.67 15.12
C TYR A 86 -13.71 -1.40 16.53
N VAL A 87 -14.10 -0.16 16.78
CA VAL A 87 -14.67 0.29 18.06
C VAL A 87 -15.96 1.05 17.77
N HIS A 88 -17.03 0.67 18.44
CA HIS A 88 -18.36 1.26 18.24
C HIS A 88 -18.85 1.21 16.79
N TRP A 89 -18.53 0.11 16.08
CA TRP A 89 -18.93 -0.07 14.69
C TRP A 89 -20.41 -0.50 14.57
N VAL A 90 -20.87 -1.34 15.49
CA VAL A 90 -22.22 -1.89 15.47
C VAL A 90 -23.16 -1.13 16.43
N ARG A 91 -22.61 -0.63 17.55
CA ARG A 91 -23.37 0.05 18.59
C ARG A 91 -22.77 1.41 18.90
N PRO A 92 -23.62 2.43 19.19
CA PRO A 92 -23.14 3.74 19.64
C PRO A 92 -22.35 3.65 20.95
N PRO A 93 -21.44 4.59 21.19
CA PRO A 93 -20.76 4.72 22.47
C PRO A 93 -21.76 4.79 23.65
N GLY A 94 -21.44 4.12 24.77
CA GLY A 94 -22.29 4.10 25.96
C GLY A 94 -23.39 3.04 25.97
N THR A 95 -23.57 2.29 24.86
CA THR A 95 -24.49 1.15 24.85
C THR A 95 -23.87 -0.02 25.62
N PRO A 96 -24.62 -0.71 26.51
CA PRO A 96 -24.10 -1.87 27.22
C PRO A 96 -23.66 -3.00 26.25
N GLY A 97 -22.60 -3.67 26.62
CA GLY A 97 -22.01 -4.77 25.85
C GLY A 97 -20.76 -4.35 25.09
N ALA A 98 -19.89 -5.32 24.83
CA ALA A 98 -18.66 -5.07 24.08
C ALA A 98 -18.99 -4.81 22.61
N ASP A 99 -18.56 -3.67 22.10
CA ASP A 99 -18.61 -3.34 20.68
C ASP A 99 -17.21 -3.00 20.21
N ARG A 100 -16.38 -4.02 20.23
CA ARG A 100 -14.97 -3.92 19.86
C ARG A 100 -14.52 -5.26 19.31
N PHE A 101 -13.98 -5.27 18.07
CA PHE A 101 -13.39 -6.46 17.49
C PHE A 101 -12.15 -6.12 16.70
N PHE A 102 -11.22 -7.05 16.64
CA PHE A 102 -9.99 -6.95 15.87
C PHE A 102 -10.05 -7.83 14.63
N HIS A 103 -9.77 -7.24 13.46
CA HIS A 103 -9.66 -7.95 12.19
C HIS A 103 -8.18 -8.07 11.81
N PRO A 104 -7.54 -9.20 12.02
CA PRO A 104 -6.16 -9.43 11.59
C PRO A 104 -6.10 -9.52 10.07
N PHE A 105 -5.01 -9.02 9.47
CA PHE A 105 -4.82 -9.11 8.02
C PHE A 105 -4.33 -10.46 7.55
N ASN A 106 -3.68 -11.21 8.43
CA ASN A 106 -3.24 -12.57 8.17
C ASN A 106 -3.80 -13.49 9.24
N THR A 107 -4.27 -14.66 8.82
CA THR A 107 -4.53 -15.74 9.77
C THR A 107 -3.20 -16.13 10.40
N PRO A 108 -3.09 -16.19 11.74
CA PRO A 108 -1.89 -16.70 12.39
C PRO A 108 -1.54 -18.06 11.79
N SER A 109 -0.32 -18.23 11.29
CA SER A 109 0.11 -19.50 10.71
C SER A 109 0.10 -20.56 11.81
N ARG A 110 -0.85 -21.47 11.76
CA ARG A 110 -0.88 -22.66 12.61
C ARG A 110 0.20 -23.63 12.09
N ARG A 111 1.41 -23.47 12.56
CA ARG A 111 2.40 -24.56 12.43
C ARG A 111 2.11 -25.57 13.53
N PRO A 112 2.05 -26.87 13.24
CA PRO A 112 1.96 -27.90 14.28
C PRO A 112 3.07 -27.67 15.31
N GLY A 113 2.71 -27.58 16.61
CA GLY A 113 3.65 -27.30 17.69
C GLY A 113 3.98 -25.83 17.97
N SER A 114 3.42 -24.87 17.21
CA SER A 114 3.54 -23.44 17.56
C SER A 114 2.57 -23.12 18.72
N PRO A 115 2.99 -22.26 19.69
CA PRO A 115 2.07 -21.79 20.72
C PRO A 115 0.90 -21.03 20.07
N GLU A 116 -0.32 -21.28 20.55
CA GLU A 116 -1.46 -20.47 20.16
C GLU A 116 -1.25 -19.03 20.67
N LEU A 117 -1.14 -18.08 19.74
CA LEU A 117 -0.99 -16.67 20.10
C LEU A 117 -2.34 -15.97 20.32
N LEU A 118 -3.46 -16.62 19.97
CA LEU A 118 -4.81 -16.07 20.12
C LEU A 118 -5.16 -15.58 21.55
N PRO A 119 -4.70 -16.23 22.65
CA PRO A 119 -4.96 -15.73 23.98
C PRO A 119 -4.24 -14.41 24.35
N TYR A 120 -3.30 -13.96 23.53
CA TYR A 120 -2.49 -12.76 23.78
C TYR A 120 -2.93 -11.54 22.95
N TRP A 121 -4.07 -11.64 22.26
CA TRP A 121 -4.62 -10.54 21.44
C TRP A 121 -5.80 -9.85 22.11
#